data_6c4ad52710eef849eb01e9201987a228
#
_entry.id   6c4ad52710eef849eb01e9201987a228
#
_cell.length_a   1.000
_cell.length_b   1.000
_cell.length_c   1.000
_cell.angle_alpha   90.00
_cell.angle_beta   90.00
_cell.angle_gamma   90.00
#
_symmetry.space_group_name_H-M   'P 1'
#
loop_
_entity.id
_entity.type
_entity.pdbx_description
1 polymer ?
#
loop_
_entity_poly.entity_id
_entity_poly.type
_entity_poly.pdbx_seq_one_letter_code
_entity_poly.pdbx_strand_id
1 'polypeptide(L)'
;MVSKILTDTGDLRLSLGSDQVMGIRNGSGWTNGFPSVRPVQSLSGERGLQDFAVMYEVTSDEMQLLVTVAKAVLKHMIVGSVDVPDYMWRDPEKYTLSRKSTKIVDGKTQTVSDRESVHLFIKGYQRKYSPFMDIMETDALPTQAQLEKLVPFLFHALTGRDPRVEELNKQVSFIQHEVKALGKVEGLILGCTPILLHPEALYRYEFGSGEPDRYGRVMLAGDELANSIAGALTYMSPDPQLQSALKGGNLKSRADVLREVTRIMEDGSIRKPRILRFFQEYFDYHRAPLVCKDTNSLKQVQVHDTGNKYNLKMNYLVSETDRLIEYILAADRNVLHELLTTNECVVRARPTIKEERSFNTYNDATSLSFYNNTVTRYTKRLKQKGVIGIEDIERPIFIREYWASTCVTGPSPWEMVTFPATERCGILTQPSWLIAHSDAMENHAVFRGRWIRERLLGGGVPEVPITVDAVLPDEPKNSLRHRMRVTQEKMCSRCHQKMDPLGLPFEMFNHVGKFRKIKNGKQVDEHGNPVDASGEIIASGAEELDGKVEDAFELIHRLAKSEHVEQVFVRHAFRYWMGRNETMNDAPTLKAAHKAYQDNGGSMKALIISLLTSDSFLYRKPAQK
;
A
#
# COMPACT_ATOMS: atom_id res chain seq x y z
N MET A 1 -12.74 -7.66 3.54
CA MET A 1 -13.70 -7.51 4.66
C MET A 1 -13.82 -6.06 5.10
N VAL A 2 -12.83 -5.48 5.80
CA VAL A 2 -12.90 -4.10 6.30
C VAL A 2 -13.21 -3.11 5.18
N SER A 3 -12.49 -3.16 4.06
CA SER A 3 -12.72 -2.32 2.89
C SER A 3 -14.13 -2.46 2.32
N LYS A 4 -14.63 -3.68 2.17
CA LYS A 4 -15.96 -3.91 1.61
C LYS A 4 -17.11 -3.38 2.47
N ILE A 5 -16.93 -3.32 3.78
CA ILE A 5 -17.98 -2.89 4.71
C ILE A 5 -17.87 -1.42 5.06
N LEU A 6 -16.64 -0.91 5.30
CA LEU A 6 -16.44 0.42 5.86
C LEU A 6 -16.06 1.47 4.81
N THR A 7 -15.48 1.09 3.67
CA THR A 7 -15.01 2.05 2.66
C THR A 7 -16.03 2.40 1.60
N ASP A 8 -17.15 1.70 1.54
CA ASP A 8 -18.26 2.04 0.63
C ASP A 8 -18.85 3.43 0.95
N THR A 9 -18.40 4.06 2.02
CA THR A 9 -18.75 5.42 2.43
C THR A 9 -17.91 6.50 1.74
N GLY A 10 -17.01 6.15 0.84
CA GLY A 10 -16.23 7.11 0.03
C GLY A 10 -15.04 7.77 0.72
N ASP A 11 -14.97 7.78 2.05
CA ASP A 11 -14.04 8.64 2.80
C ASP A 11 -13.01 7.92 3.68
N LEU A 12 -13.11 6.61 3.85
CA LEU A 12 -12.01 5.85 4.40
C LEU A 12 -10.95 5.67 3.31
N ARG A 13 -10.08 6.63 3.19
CA ARG A 13 -8.81 6.42 2.49
C ARG A 13 -8.04 5.37 3.27
N LEU A 14 -8.19 4.12 2.87
CA LEU A 14 -7.15 3.15 3.11
C LEU A 14 -5.92 3.71 2.42
N SER A 15 -5.03 4.30 3.17
CA SER A 15 -3.70 4.56 2.68
C SER A 15 -3.07 3.18 2.50
N LEU A 16 -3.08 2.71 1.27
CA LEU A 16 -2.54 1.40 0.90
C LEU A 16 -1.01 1.37 1.04
N GLY A 17 -0.40 2.50 1.31
CA GLY A 17 1.04 2.64 1.54
C GLY A 17 1.50 2.32 2.95
N SER A 18 0.60 2.33 3.89
CA SER A 18 0.86 1.82 5.24
C SER A 18 -0.30 0.91 5.63
N ASP A 19 -0.05 -0.16 6.36
CA ASP A 19 -1.07 -0.99 7.02
C ASP A 19 -1.92 -0.17 8.02
N GLN A 20 -1.93 1.14 7.85
CA GLN A 20 -2.60 2.12 8.69
C GLN A 20 -3.97 2.43 8.10
N VAL A 21 -4.92 1.59 8.42
CA VAL A 21 -6.26 2.11 8.62
C VAL A 21 -6.15 3.12 9.75
N MET A 22 -6.31 4.39 9.42
CA MET A 22 -6.38 5.54 10.33
C MET A 22 -5.91 5.25 11.76
N GLY A 23 -4.66 5.60 12.05
CA GLY A 23 -4.10 5.44 13.38
C GLY A 23 -4.87 6.24 14.43
N ILE A 24 -5.24 5.61 15.51
CA ILE A 24 -5.92 6.19 16.66
C ILE A 24 -4.89 6.38 17.75
N ARG A 25 -4.91 7.54 18.38
CA ARG A 25 -4.03 7.81 19.49
C ARG A 25 -4.57 7.16 20.76
N ASN A 26 -4.00 6.07 21.20
CA ASN A 26 -4.04 5.64 22.59
C ASN A 26 -2.97 6.37 23.38
N GLY A 27 -3.21 6.73 24.63
CA GLY A 27 -2.43 7.62 25.49
C GLY A 27 -0.89 7.55 25.39
N SER A 28 -0.33 6.53 24.80
CA SER A 28 1.12 6.31 24.59
C SER A 28 1.56 6.18 23.12
N GLY A 29 0.64 6.23 22.15
CA GLY A 29 0.98 6.06 20.72
C GLY A 29 -0.25 5.96 19.82
N TRP A 30 0.00 5.82 18.52
CA TRP A 30 -1.03 5.59 17.50
C TRP A 30 -1.18 4.10 17.29
N THR A 31 -2.42 3.60 17.38
CA THR A 31 -2.75 2.22 17.01
C THR A 31 -3.60 2.22 15.74
N ASN A 32 -3.45 1.19 14.94
CA ASN A 32 -4.36 0.93 13.83
C ASN A 32 -5.76 0.67 14.37
N GLY A 33 -6.79 1.25 13.74
CA GLY A 33 -8.18 1.09 14.18
C GLY A 33 -8.67 -0.36 14.15
N PHE A 34 -8.11 -1.16 13.24
CA PHE A 34 -8.39 -2.58 13.11
C PHE A 34 -7.08 -3.37 13.03
N PRO A 35 -7.03 -4.56 13.62
CA PRO A 35 -5.90 -5.46 13.46
C PRO A 35 -5.67 -5.75 11.98
N SER A 36 -4.41 -5.63 11.54
CA SER A 36 -4.02 -5.98 10.19
C SER A 36 -3.77 -7.48 10.10
N VAL A 37 -4.50 -8.17 9.22
CA VAL A 37 -4.17 -9.53 8.82
C VAL A 37 -3.13 -9.42 7.74
N ARG A 38 -1.88 -9.69 8.09
CA ARG A 38 -0.82 -9.84 7.09
C ARG A 38 -0.81 -11.29 6.63
N PRO A 39 -0.92 -11.54 5.32
CA PRO A 39 -0.65 -12.88 4.81
C PRO A 39 0.74 -13.28 5.28
N VAL A 40 0.87 -14.48 5.82
CA VAL A 40 2.19 -15.06 6.05
C VAL A 40 2.91 -15.04 4.71
N GLN A 41 4.10 -14.47 4.67
CA GLN A 41 4.87 -14.41 3.43
C GLN A 41 4.95 -15.84 2.88
N SER A 42 4.41 -16.04 1.70
CA SER A 42 4.55 -17.29 0.99
C SER A 42 6.05 -17.63 0.93
N LEU A 43 6.42 -18.78 1.47
CA LEU A 43 7.78 -19.30 1.43
C LEU A 43 8.26 -19.62 0.01
N SER A 44 7.38 -19.53 -0.98
CA SER A 44 7.69 -19.85 -2.36
C SER A 44 7.96 -18.61 -3.19
N GLY A 45 9.21 -18.24 -3.30
CA GLY A 45 9.85 -17.69 -4.48
C GLY A 45 9.47 -16.31 -5.00
N GLU A 46 8.26 -15.82 -4.88
CA GLU A 46 7.84 -14.51 -5.36
C GLU A 46 7.81 -13.50 -4.20
N ARG A 47 8.98 -13.07 -3.81
CA ARG A 47 9.13 -12.03 -2.79
C ARG A 47 8.49 -10.73 -3.28
N GLY A 48 7.67 -10.16 -2.44
CA GLY A 48 7.06 -8.86 -2.65
C GLY A 48 5.61 -8.85 -3.14
N LEU A 49 5.10 -9.87 -3.81
CA LEU A 49 3.69 -9.94 -4.20
C LEU A 49 2.87 -10.66 -3.12
N GLN A 50 1.95 -9.95 -2.48
CA GLN A 50 1.18 -10.46 -1.34
C GLN A 50 -0.12 -11.16 -1.75
N ASP A 51 -0.72 -10.76 -2.87
CA ASP A 51 -1.98 -11.32 -3.38
C ASP A 51 -1.75 -12.55 -4.30
N PHE A 52 -0.97 -13.51 -3.83
CA PHE A 52 -0.61 -14.69 -4.62
C PHE A 52 -1.54 -15.86 -4.27
N ALA A 53 -2.68 -15.95 -4.96
CA ALA A 53 -3.82 -16.81 -4.61
C ALA A 53 -3.50 -18.31 -4.56
N VAL A 54 -2.55 -18.80 -5.34
CA VAL A 54 -2.16 -20.22 -5.41
C VAL A 54 -1.57 -20.75 -4.09
N MET A 55 -1.12 -19.84 -3.22
CA MET A 55 -0.42 -20.18 -1.98
C MET A 55 -1.23 -19.84 -0.72
N TYR A 56 -2.51 -19.49 -0.89
CA TYR A 56 -3.31 -18.98 0.22
C TYR A 56 -4.01 -20.12 0.97
N GLU A 57 -3.38 -20.55 2.06
CA GLU A 57 -4.04 -21.30 3.11
C GLU A 57 -4.20 -20.40 4.34
N VAL A 58 -5.42 -20.30 4.86
CA VAL A 58 -5.67 -19.60 6.11
C VAL A 58 -5.22 -20.51 7.25
N THR A 59 -4.17 -20.09 7.93
CA THR A 59 -3.66 -20.77 9.13
C THR A 59 -4.60 -20.54 10.33
N SER A 60 -4.44 -21.34 11.38
CA SER A 60 -5.22 -21.18 12.62
C SER A 60 -5.03 -19.80 13.24
N ASP A 61 -3.80 -19.25 13.22
CA ASP A 61 -3.47 -17.93 13.78
C ASP A 61 -4.12 -16.81 12.96
N GLU A 62 -4.09 -16.94 11.62
CA GLU A 62 -4.78 -16.00 10.72
C GLU A 62 -6.30 -16.07 10.90
N MET A 63 -6.87 -17.26 11.09
CA MET A 63 -8.30 -17.40 11.38
C MET A 63 -8.67 -16.70 12.68
N GLN A 64 -7.87 -16.86 13.74
CA GLN A 64 -8.09 -16.17 15.01
C GLN A 64 -8.03 -14.65 14.84
N LEU A 65 -7.09 -14.17 14.05
CA LEU A 65 -6.97 -12.74 13.74
C LEU A 65 -8.16 -12.24 12.91
N LEU A 66 -8.61 -13.02 11.91
CA LEU A 66 -9.81 -12.72 11.11
C LEU A 66 -11.06 -12.63 12.00
N VAL A 67 -11.24 -13.54 12.96
CA VAL A 67 -12.32 -13.49 13.95
C VAL A 67 -12.24 -12.20 14.77
N THR A 68 -11.05 -11.84 15.23
CA THR A 68 -10.81 -10.60 16.00
C THR A 68 -11.17 -9.36 15.18
N VAL A 69 -10.74 -9.30 13.92
CA VAL A 69 -11.08 -8.21 12.99
C VAL A 69 -12.58 -8.17 12.72
N ALA A 70 -13.22 -9.33 12.47
CA ALA A 70 -14.66 -9.40 12.22
C ALA A 70 -15.47 -8.84 13.40
N LYS A 71 -15.11 -9.26 14.63
CA LYS A 71 -15.76 -8.75 15.85
C LYS A 71 -15.54 -7.25 16.04
N ALA A 72 -14.34 -6.74 15.79
CA ALA A 72 -14.04 -5.31 15.89
C ALA A 72 -14.84 -4.49 14.87
N VAL A 73 -14.94 -4.96 13.62
CA VAL A 73 -15.74 -4.31 12.56
C VAL A 73 -17.23 -4.29 12.94
N LEU A 74 -17.78 -5.43 13.38
CA LEU A 74 -19.18 -5.53 13.79
C LEU A 74 -19.46 -4.63 14.99
N LYS A 75 -18.61 -4.66 16.00
CA LYS A 75 -18.75 -3.80 17.18
C LYS A 75 -18.77 -2.33 16.76
N HIS A 76 -17.91 -1.93 15.84
CA HIS A 76 -17.93 -0.59 15.28
C HIS A 76 -19.24 -0.28 14.53
N MET A 77 -19.74 -1.21 13.70
CA MET A 77 -21.01 -1.03 12.98
C MET A 77 -22.23 -0.94 13.91
N ILE A 78 -22.22 -1.67 15.00
CA ILE A 78 -23.35 -1.77 15.95
C ILE A 78 -23.37 -0.58 16.91
N VAL A 79 -22.26 -0.34 17.62
CA VAL A 79 -22.20 0.68 18.68
C VAL A 79 -21.48 1.97 18.27
N GLY A 80 -20.88 2.00 17.09
CA GLY A 80 -20.31 3.21 16.49
C GLY A 80 -18.87 3.49 16.85
N SER A 81 -18.29 2.91 17.89
CA SER A 81 -16.87 3.01 18.20
C SER A 81 -16.47 2.01 19.25
N VAL A 82 -15.25 1.53 19.15
CA VAL A 82 -14.64 0.75 20.22
C VAL A 82 -13.32 1.35 20.64
N ASP A 83 -12.48 1.61 19.71
CA ASP A 83 -11.15 2.20 19.92
C ASP A 83 -10.93 3.37 18.96
N VAL A 84 -11.89 3.60 18.08
CA VAL A 84 -11.97 4.79 17.24
C VAL A 84 -12.84 5.81 17.98
N PRO A 85 -12.33 6.97 18.32
CA PRO A 85 -13.13 7.99 18.98
C PRO A 85 -14.41 8.28 18.19
N ASP A 86 -15.53 8.42 18.90
CA ASP A 86 -16.87 8.65 18.30
C ASP A 86 -16.88 9.76 17.24
N TYR A 87 -16.08 10.80 17.43
CA TYR A 87 -15.98 11.91 16.50
C TYR A 87 -15.47 11.51 15.11
N MET A 88 -14.71 10.42 14.99
CA MET A 88 -14.19 9.99 13.67
C MET A 88 -15.23 9.28 12.82
N TRP A 89 -16.31 8.79 13.47
CA TRP A 89 -17.29 7.94 12.80
C TRP A 89 -18.72 8.50 12.84
N ARG A 90 -19.10 9.11 13.98
CA ARG A 90 -20.45 9.67 14.18
C ARG A 90 -20.54 11.14 13.80
N ASP A 91 -19.48 11.87 14.03
CA ASP A 91 -19.40 13.27 13.72
C ASP A 91 -17.99 13.59 13.20
N PRO A 92 -17.79 13.39 11.90
CA PRO A 92 -16.49 13.58 11.30
C PRO A 92 -16.00 15.03 11.32
N GLU A 93 -16.83 15.97 11.69
CA GLU A 93 -16.46 17.37 11.88
C GLU A 93 -15.93 17.66 13.29
N LYS A 94 -15.92 16.67 14.19
CA LYS A 94 -15.44 16.83 15.58
C LYS A 94 -14.12 16.13 15.81
N TYR A 95 -13.21 16.80 16.46
CA TYR A 95 -12.01 16.22 17.05
C TYR A 95 -11.78 16.76 18.46
N THR A 96 -11.02 16.06 19.28
CA THR A 96 -10.77 16.46 20.66
C THR A 96 -9.45 17.23 20.76
N LEU A 97 -9.54 18.49 21.13
CA LEU A 97 -8.40 19.29 21.55
C LEU A 97 -8.15 19.09 23.05
N SER A 98 -6.91 18.75 23.40
CA SER A 98 -6.48 18.81 24.80
C SER A 98 -5.97 20.22 25.10
N ARG A 99 -6.70 20.97 25.90
CA ARG A 99 -6.23 22.22 26.47
C ARG A 99 -5.52 21.95 27.79
N LYS A 100 -4.33 22.50 27.94
CA LYS A 100 -3.69 22.59 29.25
C LYS A 100 -4.05 23.95 29.85
N SER A 101 -4.82 23.96 30.91
CA SER A 101 -5.11 25.15 31.70
C SER A 101 -4.49 25.00 33.08
N THR A 102 -4.05 26.09 33.65
CA THR A 102 -3.60 26.14 35.05
C THR A 102 -4.78 26.53 35.93
N LYS A 103 -5.14 25.65 36.85
CA LYS A 103 -6.14 25.96 37.88
C LYS A 103 -5.48 25.95 39.26
N ILE A 104 -5.90 26.83 40.13
CA ILE A 104 -5.50 26.82 41.53
C ILE A 104 -6.46 25.91 42.29
N VAL A 105 -5.95 24.76 42.74
CA VAL A 105 -6.69 23.80 43.56
C VAL A 105 -5.96 23.73 44.90
N ASP A 106 -6.65 23.98 45.99
CA ASP A 106 -6.08 23.99 47.34
C ASP A 106 -4.85 24.88 47.51
N GLY A 107 -4.89 26.07 46.89
CA GLY A 107 -3.79 27.03 46.96
C GLY A 107 -2.51 26.64 46.15
N LYS A 108 -2.54 25.53 45.42
CA LYS A 108 -1.44 25.10 44.55
C LYS A 108 -1.84 25.17 43.07
N THR A 109 -0.93 25.69 42.27
CA THR A 109 -1.10 25.73 40.82
C THR A 109 -0.97 24.32 40.24
N GLN A 110 -2.09 23.78 39.72
CA GLN A 110 -2.10 22.50 39.02
C GLN A 110 -2.40 22.70 37.53
N THR A 111 -1.67 22.01 36.70
CA THR A 111 -1.97 21.95 35.27
C THR A 111 -3.08 20.93 35.03
N VAL A 112 -4.25 21.40 34.67
CA VAL A 112 -5.40 20.57 34.31
C VAL A 112 -5.49 20.46 32.80
N SER A 113 -5.65 19.24 32.31
CA SER A 113 -5.86 19.00 30.90
C SER A 113 -7.36 18.84 30.62
N ASP A 114 -7.98 19.89 30.13
CA ASP A 114 -9.36 19.84 29.66
C ASP A 114 -9.39 19.31 28.22
N ARG A 115 -10.28 18.39 27.94
CA ARG A 115 -10.52 17.87 26.58
C ARG A 115 -11.79 18.53 26.04
N GLU A 116 -11.64 19.28 24.97
CA GLU A 116 -12.74 19.89 24.26
C GLU A 116 -12.89 19.25 22.90
N SER A 117 -14.09 18.81 22.55
CA SER A 117 -14.41 18.33 21.22
C SER A 117 -14.59 19.53 20.27
N VAL A 118 -13.80 19.60 19.26
CA VAL A 118 -13.85 20.68 18.27
C VAL A 118 -14.27 20.12 16.93
N HIS A 119 -15.24 20.75 16.31
CA HIS A 119 -15.73 20.36 15.00
C HIS A 119 -14.74 20.75 13.91
N LEU A 120 -14.14 19.79 13.26
CA LEU A 120 -13.21 20.10 12.19
C LEU A 120 -13.04 19.00 11.17
N PHE A 121 -14.01 18.25 10.75
CA PHE A 121 -13.55 17.35 9.76
C PHE A 121 -14.50 16.67 8.84
N ILE A 122 -14.01 16.41 7.64
CA ILE A 122 -14.56 15.68 6.51
C ILE A 122 -15.97 16.20 6.22
N LYS A 123 -16.00 17.41 5.67
CA LYS A 123 -17.22 17.96 5.09
C LYS A 123 -17.81 16.91 4.14
N GLY A 124 -18.94 16.31 4.53
CA GLY A 124 -19.62 15.28 3.76
C GLY A 124 -19.49 13.84 4.26
N TYR A 125 -18.70 13.56 5.30
CA TYR A 125 -18.74 12.22 5.89
C TYR A 125 -20.03 12.05 6.68
N GLN A 126 -20.89 11.19 6.17
CA GLN A 126 -22.05 10.70 6.91
C GLN A 126 -21.87 9.20 7.10
N ARG A 127 -22.11 8.72 8.33
CA ARG A 127 -22.19 7.27 8.58
C ARG A 127 -23.23 6.70 7.63
N LYS A 128 -22.82 5.84 6.72
CA LYS A 128 -23.73 5.22 5.79
C LYS A 128 -24.77 4.43 6.57
N TYR A 129 -26.03 4.58 6.18
CA TYR A 129 -27.11 3.80 6.75
C TYR A 129 -26.78 2.31 6.72
N SER A 130 -27.00 1.64 7.82
CA SER A 130 -26.98 0.18 7.91
C SER A 130 -28.16 -0.30 8.75
N PRO A 131 -28.72 -1.50 8.51
CA PRO A 131 -29.80 -2.05 9.30
C PRO A 131 -29.50 -2.18 10.79
N PHE A 132 -28.22 -2.16 11.19
CA PHE A 132 -27.85 -2.08 12.59
C PHE A 132 -28.36 -0.79 13.26
N MET A 133 -28.46 0.32 12.52
CA MET A 133 -28.95 1.59 13.08
C MET A 133 -30.41 1.45 13.55
N ASP A 134 -31.28 0.87 12.68
CA ASP A 134 -32.70 0.63 13.03
C ASP A 134 -32.85 -0.32 14.23
N ILE A 135 -31.99 -1.34 14.30
CA ILE A 135 -31.97 -2.28 15.41
C ILE A 135 -31.54 -1.58 16.70
N MET A 136 -30.62 -0.63 16.64
CA MET A 136 -30.06 0.03 17.83
C MET A 136 -30.84 1.26 18.29
N GLU A 137 -31.91 1.66 17.58
CA GLU A 137 -32.77 2.78 17.98
C GLU A 137 -33.55 2.52 19.28
N THR A 138 -33.85 1.27 19.61
CA THR A 138 -34.57 0.87 20.80
C THR A 138 -33.78 -0.11 21.65
N ASP A 139 -34.10 -0.28 22.92
CA ASP A 139 -33.49 -1.30 23.79
C ASP A 139 -34.01 -2.72 23.53
N ALA A 140 -35.08 -2.86 22.78
CA ALA A 140 -35.69 -4.15 22.47
C ALA A 140 -34.76 -5.06 21.66
N LEU A 141 -34.91 -6.36 21.83
CA LEU A 141 -34.21 -7.34 20.99
C LEU A 141 -34.67 -7.20 19.54
N PRO A 142 -33.78 -7.48 18.56
CA PRO A 142 -34.12 -7.37 17.16
C PRO A 142 -35.25 -8.32 16.77
N THR A 143 -36.19 -7.83 15.99
CA THR A 143 -37.26 -8.62 15.41
C THR A 143 -36.76 -9.48 14.27
N GLN A 144 -37.48 -10.54 13.92
CA GLN A 144 -37.18 -11.37 12.76
C GLN A 144 -37.11 -10.54 11.48
N ALA A 145 -38.03 -9.63 11.25
CA ALA A 145 -38.06 -8.76 10.08
C ALA A 145 -36.82 -7.83 9.98
N GLN A 146 -36.30 -7.36 11.11
CA GLN A 146 -35.05 -6.58 11.13
C GLN A 146 -33.85 -7.44 10.79
N LEU A 147 -33.78 -8.68 11.26
CA LEU A 147 -32.72 -9.62 10.96
C LEU A 147 -32.77 -10.10 9.49
N GLU A 148 -33.98 -10.29 8.93
CA GLU A 148 -34.19 -10.60 7.52
C GLU A 148 -33.78 -9.46 6.57
N LYS A 149 -33.64 -8.24 7.06
CA LYS A 149 -33.01 -7.11 6.34
C LYS A 149 -31.51 -7.05 6.57
N LEU A 150 -31.05 -7.34 7.78
CA LEU A 150 -29.64 -7.27 8.15
C LEU A 150 -28.79 -8.33 7.46
N VAL A 151 -29.24 -9.58 7.41
CA VAL A 151 -28.47 -10.69 6.85
C VAL A 151 -28.20 -10.48 5.34
N PRO A 152 -29.19 -10.19 4.48
CA PRO A 152 -28.93 -9.87 3.08
C PRO A 152 -28.01 -8.67 2.90
N PHE A 153 -28.15 -7.61 3.70
CA PHE A 153 -27.26 -6.46 3.66
C PHE A 153 -25.79 -6.86 3.86
N LEU A 154 -25.49 -7.68 4.86
CA LEU A 154 -24.14 -8.15 5.12
C LEU A 154 -23.63 -9.11 4.03
N PHE A 155 -24.48 -10.05 3.60
CA PHE A 155 -24.12 -10.98 2.51
C PHE A 155 -23.79 -10.23 1.23
N HIS A 156 -24.66 -9.32 0.82
CA HIS A 156 -24.45 -8.52 -0.39
C HIS A 156 -23.17 -7.70 -0.33
N ALA A 157 -22.89 -7.04 0.79
CA ALA A 157 -21.68 -6.25 0.98
C ALA A 157 -20.40 -7.09 0.92
N LEU A 158 -20.45 -8.33 1.41
CA LEU A 158 -19.24 -9.17 1.56
C LEU A 158 -19.01 -10.11 0.40
N THR A 159 -20.08 -10.73 -0.11
CA THR A 159 -19.99 -11.77 -1.14
C THR A 159 -20.43 -11.28 -2.53
N GLY A 160 -21.07 -10.09 -2.59
CA GLY A 160 -21.62 -9.55 -3.85
C GLY A 160 -22.95 -10.20 -4.29
N ARG A 161 -23.51 -11.08 -3.49
CA ARG A 161 -24.79 -11.76 -3.75
C ARG A 161 -25.70 -11.74 -2.53
N ASP A 162 -26.98 -12.00 -2.75
CA ASP A 162 -27.94 -12.25 -1.68
C ASP A 162 -27.76 -13.66 -1.09
N PRO A 163 -28.12 -13.88 0.19
CA PRO A 163 -28.09 -15.23 0.78
C PRO A 163 -29.15 -16.12 0.12
N ARG A 164 -28.86 -17.42 0.01
CA ARG A 164 -29.88 -18.42 -0.33
C ARG A 164 -30.89 -18.52 0.79
N VAL A 165 -32.09 -19.01 0.51
CA VAL A 165 -33.16 -19.12 1.51
C VAL A 165 -32.72 -19.90 2.76
N GLU A 166 -31.99 -21.00 2.56
CA GLU A 166 -31.45 -21.83 3.65
C GLU A 166 -30.39 -21.08 4.46
N GLU A 167 -29.49 -20.33 3.80
CA GLU A 167 -28.47 -19.51 4.44
C GLU A 167 -29.11 -18.39 5.27
N LEU A 168 -30.14 -17.72 4.71
CA LEU A 168 -30.90 -16.69 5.40
C LEU A 168 -31.54 -17.22 6.68
N ASN A 169 -32.33 -18.31 6.56
CA ASN A 169 -33.05 -18.89 7.68
C ASN A 169 -32.11 -19.38 8.79
N LYS A 170 -31.04 -20.07 8.41
CA LYS A 170 -30.02 -20.54 9.35
C LYS A 170 -29.36 -19.39 10.09
N GLN A 171 -28.98 -18.36 9.35
CA GLN A 171 -28.27 -17.20 9.92
C GLN A 171 -29.17 -16.37 10.82
N VAL A 172 -30.41 -16.10 10.42
CA VAL A 172 -31.40 -15.39 11.25
C VAL A 172 -31.63 -16.15 12.55
N SER A 173 -31.86 -17.47 12.48
CA SER A 173 -32.08 -18.29 13.67
C SER A 173 -30.85 -18.29 14.61
N PHE A 174 -29.66 -18.33 14.05
CA PHE A 174 -28.41 -18.27 14.82
C PHE A 174 -28.28 -16.92 15.53
N ILE A 175 -28.50 -15.78 14.84
CA ILE A 175 -28.45 -14.46 15.44
C ILE A 175 -29.50 -14.34 16.56
N GLN A 176 -30.73 -14.82 16.36
CA GLN A 176 -31.77 -14.81 17.37
C GLN A 176 -31.37 -15.58 18.64
N HIS A 177 -30.73 -16.75 18.44
CA HIS A 177 -30.24 -17.55 19.57
C HIS A 177 -29.16 -16.77 20.35
N GLU A 178 -28.16 -16.23 19.67
CA GLU A 178 -27.06 -15.52 20.30
C GLU A 178 -27.53 -14.22 21.02
N VAL A 179 -28.45 -13.50 20.42
CA VAL A 179 -29.01 -12.27 21.02
C VAL A 179 -29.82 -12.59 22.30
N LYS A 180 -30.52 -13.70 22.35
CA LYS A 180 -31.20 -14.16 23.56
C LYS A 180 -30.23 -14.60 24.65
N ALA A 181 -29.13 -15.24 24.29
CA ALA A 181 -28.15 -15.78 25.23
C ALA A 181 -27.21 -14.69 25.80
N LEU A 182 -26.73 -13.76 24.96
CA LEU A 182 -25.65 -12.82 25.28
C LEU A 182 -26.11 -11.36 25.36
N GLY A 183 -27.38 -11.08 25.12
CA GLY A 183 -27.90 -9.73 24.98
C GLY A 183 -27.66 -9.15 23.58
N LYS A 184 -28.25 -7.99 23.35
CA LYS A 184 -28.39 -7.39 22.02
C LYS A 184 -27.04 -7.16 21.31
N VAL A 185 -26.11 -6.47 21.95
CA VAL A 185 -24.86 -6.06 21.32
C VAL A 185 -23.94 -7.25 21.07
N GLU A 186 -23.61 -8.00 22.12
CA GLU A 186 -22.69 -9.14 22.00
C GLU A 186 -23.29 -10.27 21.16
N GLY A 187 -24.60 -10.48 21.27
CA GLY A 187 -25.33 -11.46 20.45
C GLY A 187 -25.31 -11.10 18.95
N LEU A 188 -25.48 -9.82 18.61
CA LEU A 188 -25.33 -9.37 17.22
C LEU A 188 -23.89 -9.52 16.71
N ILE A 189 -22.90 -9.17 17.54
CA ILE A 189 -21.48 -9.34 17.16
C ILE A 189 -21.20 -10.81 16.88
N LEU A 190 -21.52 -11.70 17.83
CA LEU A 190 -21.23 -13.12 17.66
C LEU A 190 -22.07 -13.73 16.54
N GLY A 191 -23.36 -13.42 16.52
CA GLY A 191 -24.29 -13.94 15.52
C GLY A 191 -23.96 -13.53 14.08
N CYS A 192 -23.44 -12.32 13.84
CA CYS A 192 -23.05 -11.86 12.50
C CYS A 192 -21.62 -12.25 12.10
N THR A 193 -20.77 -12.63 13.06
CA THR A 193 -19.36 -13.02 12.78
C THR A 193 -19.23 -14.08 11.68
N PRO A 194 -20.04 -15.15 11.63
CA PRO A 194 -19.94 -16.16 10.57
C PRO A 194 -20.15 -15.62 9.15
N ILE A 195 -20.94 -14.55 8.99
CA ILE A 195 -21.15 -13.94 7.66
C ILE A 195 -19.84 -13.27 7.19
N LEU A 196 -19.13 -12.60 8.09
CA LEU A 196 -17.86 -11.94 7.78
C LEU A 196 -16.76 -12.95 7.49
N LEU A 197 -16.87 -14.15 8.06
CA LEU A 197 -15.92 -15.25 7.86
C LEU A 197 -16.40 -16.26 6.79
N HIS A 198 -17.50 -15.93 6.09
CA HIS A 198 -17.98 -16.80 5.03
C HIS A 198 -16.89 -17.03 3.98
N PRO A 199 -16.69 -18.26 3.48
CA PRO A 199 -15.65 -18.54 2.50
C PRO A 199 -15.68 -17.60 1.29
N GLU A 200 -16.85 -17.25 0.76
CA GLU A 200 -16.99 -16.28 -0.35
C GLU A 200 -16.63 -14.83 0.05
N ALA A 201 -16.62 -14.50 1.34
CA ALA A 201 -16.15 -13.21 1.82
C ALA A 201 -14.62 -13.16 1.94
N LEU A 202 -13.99 -14.29 2.23
CA LEU A 202 -12.54 -14.43 2.40
C LEU A 202 -11.85 -14.77 1.08
N TYR A 203 -12.47 -15.62 0.26
CA TYR A 203 -11.93 -16.07 -1.01
C TYR A 203 -12.79 -15.59 -2.18
N ARG A 204 -12.15 -15.32 -3.29
CA ARG A 204 -12.82 -15.10 -4.56
C ARG A 204 -12.90 -16.41 -5.31
N TYR A 205 -14.11 -16.88 -5.58
CA TYR A 205 -14.33 -18.07 -6.37
C TYR A 205 -14.22 -17.77 -7.85
N GLU A 206 -13.51 -18.62 -8.56
CA GLU A 206 -13.24 -18.51 -10.00
C GLU A 206 -13.24 -19.92 -10.62
N PHE A 207 -14.38 -20.56 -10.58
CA PHE A 207 -14.53 -21.94 -11.12
C PHE A 207 -14.91 -21.92 -12.60
N GLY A 208 -15.62 -20.88 -13.04
CA GLY A 208 -16.25 -20.82 -14.34
C GLY A 208 -17.52 -21.68 -14.45
N SER A 209 -18.25 -21.49 -15.52
CA SER A 209 -19.48 -22.26 -15.81
C SER A 209 -19.69 -22.45 -17.30
N GLY A 210 -20.55 -23.43 -17.64
CA GLY A 210 -20.88 -23.77 -19.03
C GLY A 210 -20.02 -24.90 -19.59
N GLU A 211 -20.16 -25.15 -20.89
CA GLU A 211 -19.41 -26.17 -21.59
C GLU A 211 -17.95 -25.76 -21.78
N PRO A 212 -17.01 -26.69 -21.58
CA PRO A 212 -15.60 -26.42 -21.84
C PRO A 212 -15.35 -26.10 -23.31
N ASP A 213 -14.44 -25.18 -23.55
CA ASP A 213 -13.94 -24.85 -24.89
C ASP A 213 -13.08 -26.00 -25.46
N ARG A 214 -12.59 -25.82 -26.69
CA ARG A 214 -11.73 -26.82 -27.39
C ARG A 214 -10.42 -27.14 -26.63
N TYR A 215 -10.05 -26.34 -25.63
CA TYR A 215 -8.88 -26.53 -24.77
C TYR A 215 -9.24 -27.10 -23.38
N GLY A 216 -10.51 -27.48 -23.17
CA GLY A 216 -11.02 -27.97 -21.89
C GLY A 216 -11.11 -26.89 -20.81
N ARG A 217 -11.27 -25.60 -21.20
CA ARG A 217 -11.37 -24.47 -20.29
C ARG A 217 -12.81 -23.96 -20.25
N VAL A 218 -13.25 -23.49 -19.10
CA VAL A 218 -14.55 -22.82 -18.91
C VAL A 218 -14.35 -21.34 -18.65
N MET A 219 -15.23 -20.50 -19.21
CA MET A 219 -15.21 -19.08 -18.94
C MET A 219 -15.78 -18.81 -17.54
N LEU A 220 -15.24 -17.81 -16.86
CA LEU A 220 -15.81 -17.36 -15.58
C LEU A 220 -17.28 -16.97 -15.76
N ALA A 221 -18.13 -17.31 -14.80
CA ALA A 221 -19.53 -16.91 -14.78
C ALA A 221 -19.68 -15.41 -14.59
N GLY A 222 -20.85 -14.84 -14.92
CA GLY A 222 -21.05 -13.39 -14.87
C GLY A 222 -20.79 -12.77 -13.49
N ASP A 223 -21.20 -13.40 -12.41
CA ASP A 223 -20.94 -13.00 -11.04
C ASP A 223 -19.45 -13.14 -10.65
N GLU A 224 -18.81 -14.22 -11.08
CA GLU A 224 -17.37 -14.41 -10.92
C GLU A 224 -16.58 -13.34 -11.68
N LEU A 225 -16.98 -13.03 -12.93
CA LEU A 225 -16.38 -11.95 -13.71
C LEU A 225 -16.53 -10.58 -13.05
N ALA A 226 -17.74 -10.26 -12.57
CA ALA A 226 -18.00 -8.99 -11.90
C ALA A 226 -17.11 -8.82 -10.65
N ASN A 227 -17.04 -9.85 -9.81
CA ASN A 227 -16.20 -9.86 -8.61
C ASN A 227 -14.70 -9.84 -8.96
N SER A 228 -14.29 -10.56 -10.01
CA SER A 228 -12.89 -10.59 -10.44
C SER A 228 -12.43 -9.24 -11.00
N ILE A 229 -13.24 -8.58 -11.82
CA ILE A 229 -12.95 -7.24 -12.36
C ILE A 229 -12.85 -6.23 -11.20
N ALA A 230 -13.87 -6.19 -10.33
CA ALA A 230 -13.90 -5.27 -9.20
C ALA A 230 -12.72 -5.51 -8.26
N GLY A 231 -12.45 -6.77 -7.90
CA GLY A 231 -11.31 -7.14 -7.06
C GLY A 231 -9.95 -6.84 -7.71
N ALA A 232 -9.82 -6.99 -9.03
CA ALA A 232 -8.59 -6.73 -9.76
C ALA A 232 -8.21 -5.24 -9.83
N LEU A 233 -9.16 -4.33 -9.66
CA LEU A 233 -8.92 -2.88 -9.81
C LEU A 233 -9.14 -2.11 -8.50
N THR A 234 -10.17 -2.47 -7.72
CA THR A 234 -10.68 -1.59 -6.66
C THR A 234 -10.60 -2.19 -5.25
N TYR A 235 -10.40 -3.49 -5.08
CA TYR A 235 -10.60 -4.23 -3.81
C TYR A 235 -12.03 -4.12 -3.24
N MET A 236 -12.97 -3.59 -4.02
CA MET A 236 -14.35 -3.38 -3.61
C MET A 236 -15.28 -4.42 -4.26
N SER A 237 -16.52 -4.45 -3.80
CA SER A 237 -17.60 -5.13 -4.52
C SER A 237 -17.85 -4.45 -5.86
N PRO A 238 -18.47 -5.17 -6.85
CA PRO A 238 -18.82 -4.57 -8.13
C PRO A 238 -19.64 -3.28 -7.96
N ASP A 239 -19.28 -2.24 -8.69
CA ASP A 239 -20.01 -0.98 -8.69
C ASP A 239 -21.44 -1.13 -9.27
N PRO A 240 -22.36 -0.17 -9.05
CA PRO A 240 -23.75 -0.29 -9.51
C PRO A 240 -23.89 -0.55 -11.01
N GLN A 241 -22.96 -0.04 -11.84
CA GLN A 241 -22.99 -0.20 -13.28
C GLN A 241 -22.58 -1.61 -13.69
N LEU A 242 -21.52 -2.14 -13.05
CA LEU A 242 -21.07 -3.52 -13.23
C LEU A 242 -22.11 -4.53 -12.74
N GLN A 243 -22.80 -4.22 -11.61
CA GLN A 243 -23.95 -5.00 -11.14
C GLN A 243 -25.13 -4.97 -12.14
N SER A 244 -25.39 -3.82 -12.75
CA SER A 244 -26.44 -3.70 -13.79
C SER A 244 -26.08 -4.50 -15.03
N ALA A 245 -24.84 -4.48 -15.46
CA ALA A 245 -24.36 -5.32 -16.58
C ALA A 245 -24.52 -6.81 -16.25
N LEU A 246 -24.20 -7.23 -15.03
CA LEU A 246 -24.41 -8.60 -14.55
C LEU A 246 -25.89 -8.99 -14.61
N LYS A 247 -26.77 -8.21 -14.00
CA LYS A 247 -28.23 -8.47 -13.94
C LYS A 247 -28.88 -8.47 -15.33
N GLY A 248 -28.42 -7.58 -16.21
CA GLY A 248 -28.87 -7.50 -17.60
C GLY A 248 -28.32 -8.57 -18.52
N GLY A 249 -27.48 -9.49 -18.02
CA GLY A 249 -26.85 -10.54 -18.81
C GLY A 249 -25.81 -10.04 -19.82
N ASN A 250 -25.29 -8.83 -19.63
CA ASN A 250 -24.32 -8.14 -20.47
C ASN A 250 -22.88 -8.28 -19.94
N LEU A 251 -22.58 -9.40 -19.28
CA LEU A 251 -21.25 -9.74 -18.79
C LEU A 251 -20.96 -11.24 -19.07
N LYS A 252 -20.91 -11.60 -20.35
CA LYS A 252 -20.81 -12.99 -20.81
C LYS A 252 -19.72 -13.22 -21.87
N SER A 253 -19.07 -12.19 -22.32
CA SER A 253 -18.08 -12.26 -23.39
C SER A 253 -16.85 -11.40 -23.08
N ARG A 254 -15.75 -11.67 -23.78
CA ARG A 254 -14.56 -10.82 -23.73
C ARG A 254 -14.87 -9.36 -24.07
N ALA A 255 -15.75 -9.12 -25.03
CA ALA A 255 -16.16 -7.77 -25.42
C ALA A 255 -16.87 -7.04 -24.25
N ASP A 256 -17.70 -7.75 -23.51
CA ASP A 256 -18.37 -7.21 -22.33
C ASP A 256 -17.34 -6.85 -21.23
N VAL A 257 -16.38 -7.75 -20.98
CA VAL A 257 -15.31 -7.51 -20.01
C VAL A 257 -14.44 -6.32 -20.43
N LEU A 258 -14.08 -6.25 -21.71
CA LEU A 258 -13.32 -5.12 -22.25
C LEU A 258 -14.07 -3.79 -22.02
N ARG A 259 -15.35 -3.75 -22.30
CA ARG A 259 -16.19 -2.56 -22.08
C ARG A 259 -16.16 -2.12 -20.60
N GLU A 260 -16.41 -3.03 -19.68
CA GLU A 260 -16.49 -2.71 -18.26
C GLU A 260 -15.11 -2.37 -17.66
N VAL A 261 -14.06 -3.10 -18.02
CA VAL A 261 -12.70 -2.80 -17.58
C VAL A 261 -12.26 -1.43 -18.09
N THR A 262 -12.51 -1.12 -19.39
CA THR A 262 -12.17 0.18 -19.96
C THR A 262 -12.95 1.30 -19.26
N ARG A 263 -14.25 1.14 -19.05
CA ARG A 263 -15.08 2.10 -18.32
C ARG A 263 -14.49 2.39 -16.93
N ILE A 264 -14.21 1.34 -16.13
CA ILE A 264 -13.66 1.52 -14.78
C ILE A 264 -12.28 2.20 -14.85
N MET A 265 -11.45 1.82 -15.82
CA MET A 265 -10.12 2.41 -15.98
C MET A 265 -10.16 3.90 -16.33
N GLU A 266 -11.12 4.32 -17.13
CA GLU A 266 -11.28 5.71 -17.60
C GLU A 266 -12.04 6.59 -16.60
N ASP A 267 -12.91 6.02 -15.78
CA ASP A 267 -13.68 6.76 -14.78
C ASP A 267 -12.77 7.23 -13.62
N GLY A 268 -12.48 8.52 -13.61
CA GLY A 268 -11.67 9.16 -12.56
C GLY A 268 -12.34 9.18 -11.17
N SER A 269 -13.68 9.00 -11.10
CA SER A 269 -14.41 8.93 -9.84
C SER A 269 -14.23 7.57 -9.13
N ILE A 270 -13.89 6.52 -9.88
CA ILE A 270 -13.64 5.18 -9.36
C ILE A 270 -12.17 5.08 -8.94
N ARG A 271 -11.92 4.91 -7.66
CA ARG A 271 -10.56 4.67 -7.16
C ARG A 271 -10.06 3.28 -7.52
N LYS A 272 -8.82 3.20 -7.95
CA LYS A 272 -8.15 1.97 -8.38
C LYS A 272 -6.88 1.71 -7.52
N PRO A 273 -7.05 1.54 -6.21
CA PRO A 273 -5.92 1.45 -5.28
C PRO A 273 -5.01 0.26 -5.58
N ARG A 274 -5.53 -0.78 -6.23
CA ARG A 274 -4.74 -1.95 -6.58
C ARG A 274 -3.61 -1.65 -7.57
N ILE A 275 -3.77 -0.61 -8.39
CA ILE A 275 -2.72 -0.19 -9.32
C ILE A 275 -1.51 0.38 -8.55
N LEU A 276 -1.75 1.30 -7.61
CA LEU A 276 -0.68 1.82 -6.76
C LEU A 276 -0.04 0.70 -5.91
N ARG A 277 -0.88 -0.21 -5.38
CA ARG A 277 -0.40 -1.35 -4.59
C ARG A 277 0.55 -2.25 -5.38
N PHE A 278 0.30 -2.47 -6.67
CA PHE A 278 1.24 -3.18 -7.54
C PHE A 278 2.63 -2.55 -7.49
N PHE A 279 2.76 -1.25 -7.63
CA PHE A 279 4.05 -0.57 -7.60
C PHE A 279 4.70 -0.60 -6.21
N GLN A 280 3.90 -0.50 -5.15
CA GLN A 280 4.40 -0.66 -3.78
C GLN A 280 5.04 -2.03 -3.57
N GLU A 281 4.38 -3.10 -4.02
CA GLU A 281 4.88 -4.47 -3.91
C GLU A 281 5.98 -4.79 -4.92
N TYR A 282 5.91 -4.24 -6.12
CA TYR A 282 6.93 -4.42 -7.14
C TYR A 282 8.26 -3.80 -6.74
N PHE A 283 8.26 -2.56 -6.26
CA PHE A 283 9.46 -1.84 -5.83
C PHE A 283 9.83 -2.05 -4.37
N ASP A 284 8.97 -2.64 -3.55
CA ASP A 284 9.18 -2.89 -2.11
C ASP A 284 9.43 -1.64 -1.24
N TYR A 285 9.35 -0.44 -1.78
CA TYR A 285 9.67 0.80 -1.06
C TYR A 285 8.75 1.07 0.13
N HIS A 286 7.53 0.52 0.14
CA HIS A 286 6.57 0.63 1.24
C HIS A 286 7.06 -0.04 2.52
N ARG A 287 8.12 -0.86 2.45
CA ARG A 287 8.76 -1.52 3.60
C ARG A 287 9.72 -0.61 4.37
N ALA A 288 10.03 0.59 3.87
CA ALA A 288 10.93 1.51 4.56
C ALA A 288 10.62 1.73 6.05
N PRO A 289 9.34 1.88 6.49
CA PRO A 289 9.01 2.00 7.92
C PRO A 289 9.28 0.75 8.75
N LEU A 290 9.44 -0.41 8.12
CA LEU A 290 9.69 -1.69 8.78
C LEU A 290 11.19 -1.94 9.05
N VAL A 291 12.06 -1.14 8.44
CA VAL A 291 13.50 -1.25 8.63
C VAL A 291 13.89 -0.53 9.91
N CYS A 292 14.13 -1.29 10.96
CA CYS A 292 14.62 -0.74 12.23
C CYS A 292 16.03 -0.18 12.03
N LYS A 293 16.23 1.10 12.39
CA LYS A 293 17.52 1.77 12.29
C LYS A 293 18.19 1.93 13.65
N ASP A 294 19.48 1.66 13.69
CA ASP A 294 20.29 1.91 14.88
C ASP A 294 20.43 3.42 15.15
N THR A 295 20.28 3.79 16.42
CA THR A 295 20.30 5.20 16.84
C THR A 295 21.65 5.89 16.59
N ASN A 296 22.77 5.17 16.75
CA ASN A 296 24.09 5.75 16.56
C ASN A 296 24.39 5.93 15.07
N SER A 297 24.02 4.96 14.26
CA SER A 297 24.12 5.06 12.80
C SER A 297 23.27 6.22 12.24
N LEU A 298 22.07 6.45 12.79
CA LEU A 298 21.26 7.63 12.42
C LEU A 298 21.96 8.95 12.77
N LYS A 299 22.59 9.04 13.93
CA LYS A 299 23.35 10.23 14.34
C LYS A 299 24.56 10.50 13.43
N GLN A 300 25.28 9.46 13.00
CA GLN A 300 26.40 9.58 12.06
C GLN A 300 25.98 10.25 10.74
N VAL A 301 24.79 9.91 10.25
CA VAL A 301 24.21 10.52 9.02
C VAL A 301 23.38 11.78 9.31
N GLN A 302 23.52 12.36 10.49
CA GLN A 302 22.83 13.59 10.90
C GLN A 302 21.29 13.47 10.89
N VAL A 303 20.78 12.32 11.30
CA VAL A 303 19.36 12.09 11.59
C VAL A 303 19.20 12.02 13.11
N HIS A 304 18.57 13.03 13.68
CA HIS A 304 18.42 13.17 15.13
C HIS A 304 17.09 12.62 15.66
N ASP A 305 16.16 12.29 14.78
CA ASP A 305 14.90 11.67 15.18
C ASP A 305 15.06 10.16 15.31
N THR A 306 14.60 9.62 16.42
CA THR A 306 14.68 8.20 16.75
C THR A 306 13.32 7.65 17.17
N GLY A 307 13.18 6.33 17.14
CA GLY A 307 11.93 5.67 17.55
C GLY A 307 10.73 6.08 16.70
N ASN A 308 9.61 6.35 17.33
CA ASN A 308 8.35 6.67 16.65
C ASN A 308 8.46 7.87 15.69
N LYS A 309 9.28 8.88 16.00
CA LYS A 309 9.48 10.03 15.10
C LYS A 309 10.18 9.63 13.81
N TYR A 310 11.15 8.73 13.89
CA TYR A 310 11.82 8.20 12.72
C TYR A 310 10.85 7.40 11.85
N ASN A 311 10.08 6.48 12.44
CA ASN A 311 9.11 5.67 11.71
C ASN A 311 8.05 6.51 11.01
N LEU A 312 7.61 7.59 11.65
CA LEU A 312 6.68 8.54 11.02
C LEU A 312 7.26 9.21 9.78
N LYS A 313 8.56 9.58 9.83
CA LYS A 313 9.24 10.13 8.65
C LYS A 313 9.33 9.12 7.51
N MET A 314 9.52 7.83 7.84
CA MET A 314 9.53 6.78 6.82
C MET A 314 8.19 6.65 6.11
N ASN A 315 7.09 6.76 6.84
CA ASN A 315 5.75 6.79 6.23
C ASN A 315 5.57 7.97 5.27
N TYR A 316 6.16 9.13 5.57
CA TYR A 316 6.14 10.27 4.63
C TYR A 316 6.94 9.99 3.37
N LEU A 317 8.12 9.40 3.50
CA LEU A 317 8.94 9.04 2.33
C LEU A 317 8.23 8.02 1.44
N VAL A 318 7.48 7.09 2.02
CA VAL A 318 6.60 6.19 1.28
C VAL A 318 5.51 6.97 0.55
N SER A 319 4.83 7.88 1.26
CA SER A 319 3.78 8.71 0.65
C SER A 319 4.31 9.65 -0.46
N GLU A 320 5.54 10.17 -0.32
CA GLU A 320 6.22 10.95 -1.37
C GLU A 320 6.41 10.12 -2.64
N THR A 321 6.84 8.87 -2.48
CA THR A 321 6.99 7.93 -3.61
C THR A 321 5.65 7.52 -4.20
N ASP A 322 4.63 7.28 -3.38
CA ASP A 322 3.26 7.01 -3.84
C ASP A 322 2.76 8.14 -4.75
N ARG A 323 2.94 9.40 -4.33
CA ARG A 323 2.53 10.57 -5.11
C ARG A 323 3.29 10.73 -6.42
N LEU A 324 4.59 10.43 -6.43
CA LEU A 324 5.37 10.41 -7.67
C LEU A 324 4.83 9.37 -8.65
N ILE A 325 4.52 8.17 -8.16
CA ILE A 325 3.93 7.11 -8.99
C ILE A 325 2.57 7.53 -9.52
N GLU A 326 1.69 8.07 -8.67
CA GLU A 326 0.37 8.57 -9.09
C GLU A 326 0.49 9.66 -10.16
N TYR A 327 1.47 10.55 -10.03
CA TYR A 327 1.75 11.59 -11.04
C TYR A 327 2.15 11.00 -12.39
N ILE A 328 3.08 10.03 -12.40
CA ILE A 328 3.52 9.36 -13.62
C ILE A 328 2.37 8.55 -14.24
N LEU A 329 1.57 7.87 -13.41
CA LEU A 329 0.39 7.12 -13.86
C LEU A 329 -0.71 8.03 -14.43
N ALA A 330 -0.85 9.25 -13.95
CA ALA A 330 -1.81 10.21 -14.51
C ALA A 330 -1.44 10.62 -15.94
N ALA A 331 -0.15 10.72 -16.25
CA ALA A 331 0.35 10.95 -17.60
C ALA A 331 0.23 9.71 -18.49
N ASP A 332 0.36 8.53 -17.91
CA ASP A 332 0.23 7.19 -18.51
C ASP A 332 1.02 7.02 -19.83
N ARG A 333 2.24 7.52 -19.85
CA ARG A 333 3.17 7.43 -21.00
C ARG A 333 4.55 7.02 -20.51
N ASN A 334 5.18 6.07 -21.21
CA ASN A 334 6.51 5.55 -20.89
C ASN A 334 6.65 5.23 -19.39
N VAL A 335 5.61 4.67 -18.78
CA VAL A 335 5.46 4.59 -17.32
C VAL A 335 6.67 3.94 -16.66
N LEU A 336 7.15 2.79 -17.13
CA LEU A 336 8.34 2.14 -16.54
C LEU A 336 9.60 2.97 -16.73
N HIS A 337 9.80 3.53 -17.92
CA HIS A 337 10.95 4.39 -18.20
C HIS A 337 10.96 5.63 -17.29
N GLU A 338 9.82 6.32 -17.18
CA GLU A 338 9.67 7.49 -16.30
C GLU A 338 9.91 7.12 -14.82
N LEU A 339 9.34 6.01 -14.36
CA LEU A 339 9.58 5.52 -13.00
C LEU A 339 11.06 5.24 -12.72
N LEU A 340 11.81 4.80 -13.71
CA LEU A 340 13.22 4.50 -13.55
C LEU A 340 14.14 5.72 -13.75
N THR A 341 13.74 6.73 -14.54
CA THR A 341 14.69 7.77 -14.99
C THR A 341 14.35 9.19 -14.57
N THR A 342 13.12 9.45 -14.07
CA THR A 342 12.75 10.81 -13.68
C THR A 342 13.66 11.37 -12.58
N ASN A 343 14.05 12.62 -12.70
CA ASN A 343 14.72 13.37 -11.62
C ASN A 343 13.74 14.29 -10.86
N GLU A 344 12.46 14.19 -11.15
CA GLU A 344 11.40 14.80 -10.38
C GLU A 344 11.09 13.96 -9.13
N CYS A 345 10.86 14.63 -8.02
CA CYS A 345 10.47 14.01 -6.76
C CYS A 345 9.33 14.80 -6.16
N VAL A 346 8.33 14.10 -5.65
CA VAL A 346 7.34 14.72 -4.80
C VAL A 346 7.90 14.74 -3.40
N VAL A 347 7.99 15.93 -2.82
CA VAL A 347 8.50 16.12 -1.46
C VAL A 347 7.46 16.83 -0.61
N ARG A 348 7.50 16.57 0.66
CA ARG A 348 6.69 17.29 1.62
C ARG A 348 7.36 18.62 1.93
N ALA A 349 6.70 19.75 1.60
CA ALA A 349 7.21 21.07 1.94
C ALA A 349 7.22 21.27 3.45
N ARG A 350 8.34 21.71 4.02
CA ARG A 350 8.47 21.97 5.45
C ARG A 350 8.05 23.40 5.79
N PRO A 351 7.34 23.63 6.89
CA PRO A 351 7.12 24.96 7.41
C PRO A 351 8.47 25.58 7.85
N THR A 352 8.54 26.90 7.88
CA THR A 352 9.70 27.59 8.44
C THR A 352 9.79 27.37 9.96
N ILE A 353 10.99 27.51 10.53
CA ILE A 353 11.21 27.37 11.99
C ILE A 353 10.28 28.28 12.80
N LYS A 354 9.98 29.49 12.29
CA LYS A 354 9.06 30.42 12.93
C LYS A 354 7.62 29.87 12.94
N GLU A 355 7.20 29.24 11.86
CA GLU A 355 5.89 28.63 11.75
C GLU A 355 5.80 27.36 12.62
N GLU A 356 6.87 26.54 12.66
CA GLU A 356 6.96 25.40 13.57
C GLU A 356 6.81 25.79 15.04
N ARG A 357 7.46 26.85 15.49
CA ARG A 357 7.36 27.36 16.86
C ARG A 357 5.95 27.87 17.18
N SER A 358 5.30 28.51 16.23
CA SER A 358 3.92 28.99 16.40
C SER A 358 2.91 27.85 16.52
N PHE A 359 3.19 26.72 15.87
CA PHE A 359 2.36 25.51 15.95
C PHE A 359 2.48 24.76 17.28
N ASN A 360 3.61 24.89 17.98
CA ASN A 360 3.84 24.22 19.26
C ASN A 360 3.11 24.86 20.45
N THR A 361 2.52 26.04 20.28
CA THR A 361 1.84 26.81 21.33
C THR A 361 0.31 26.70 21.26
N TYR A 362 -0.22 25.60 20.75
CA TYR A 362 -1.64 25.41 20.56
C TYR A 362 -2.43 25.36 21.87
N ASN A 363 -3.18 26.41 22.13
CA ASN A 363 -4.05 26.46 23.31
C ASN A 363 -5.47 26.97 23.06
N ASP A 364 -5.86 27.43 21.86
CA ASP A 364 -7.15 28.08 21.67
C ASP A 364 -7.66 28.16 20.20
N ALA A 365 -8.83 28.78 20.02
CA ALA A 365 -9.45 29.07 18.73
C ALA A 365 -8.58 29.96 17.80
N THR A 366 -7.67 30.73 18.36
CA THR A 366 -6.72 31.58 17.63
C THR A 366 -5.74 30.72 16.85
N SER A 367 -5.34 29.60 17.43
CA SER A 367 -4.48 28.61 16.80
C SER A 367 -5.13 27.98 15.57
N LEU A 368 -6.43 27.75 15.61
CA LEU A 368 -7.19 27.22 14.48
C LEU A 368 -7.31 28.22 13.34
N SER A 369 -7.56 29.50 13.67
CA SER A 369 -7.57 30.59 12.68
C SER A 369 -6.20 30.74 12.03
N PHE A 370 -5.15 30.73 12.84
CA PHE A 370 -3.76 30.74 12.34
C PHE A 370 -3.45 29.57 11.42
N TYR A 371 -3.90 28.37 11.82
CA TYR A 371 -3.75 27.16 11.04
C TYR A 371 -4.44 27.27 9.67
N ASN A 372 -5.73 27.67 9.66
CA ASN A 372 -6.48 27.84 8.41
C ASN A 372 -5.84 28.89 7.49
N ASN A 373 -5.33 29.98 8.05
CA ASN A 373 -4.62 31.01 7.30
C ASN A 373 -3.29 30.50 6.74
N THR A 374 -2.58 29.67 7.51
CA THR A 374 -1.33 29.05 7.09
C THR A 374 -1.58 28.06 5.94
N VAL A 375 -2.57 27.18 6.07
CA VAL A 375 -2.97 26.25 4.99
C VAL A 375 -3.31 27.01 3.72
N THR A 376 -4.11 28.07 3.82
CA THR A 376 -4.50 28.88 2.67
C THR A 376 -3.29 29.54 2.01
N ARG A 377 -2.35 30.07 2.80
CA ARG A 377 -1.12 30.69 2.32
C ARG A 377 -0.21 29.68 1.63
N TYR A 378 -0.04 28.51 2.21
CA TYR A 378 0.72 27.41 1.62
C TYR A 378 0.09 26.92 0.34
N THR A 379 -1.21 26.66 0.33
CA THR A 379 -1.94 26.23 -0.87
C THR A 379 -1.75 27.24 -2.03
N LYS A 380 -1.84 28.54 -1.73
CA LYS A 380 -1.59 29.59 -2.73
C LYS A 380 -0.15 29.57 -3.25
N ARG A 381 0.84 29.43 -2.36
CA ARG A 381 2.27 29.36 -2.72
C ARG A 381 2.57 28.15 -3.59
N LEU A 382 1.91 27.03 -3.32
CA LEU A 382 2.12 25.77 -4.01
C LEU A 382 1.46 25.74 -5.38
N LYS A 383 0.27 26.30 -5.52
CA LYS A 383 -0.35 26.52 -6.85
C LYS A 383 0.54 27.39 -7.74
N GLN A 384 1.23 28.39 -7.15
CA GLN A 384 2.20 29.22 -7.87
C GLN A 384 3.46 28.44 -8.28
N LYS A 385 3.78 27.34 -7.60
CA LYS A 385 4.93 26.46 -7.88
C LYS A 385 4.58 25.18 -8.65
N GLY A 386 3.34 25.03 -9.07
CA GLY A 386 2.89 23.87 -9.83
C GLY A 386 2.77 22.57 -9.03
N VAL A 387 2.38 22.66 -7.76
CA VAL A 387 2.27 21.51 -6.87
C VAL A 387 1.08 20.65 -7.19
N ILE A 388 1.28 19.33 -7.11
CA ILE A 388 0.33 18.28 -7.46
C ILE A 388 -0.61 17.99 -6.28
N GLY A 389 -1.88 17.70 -6.60
CA GLY A 389 -2.84 17.09 -5.67
C GLY A 389 -3.29 17.97 -4.51
N ILE A 390 -3.08 19.30 -4.57
CA ILE A 390 -3.54 20.22 -3.54
C ILE A 390 -5.06 20.31 -3.49
N GLU A 391 -5.70 20.12 -4.62
CA GLU A 391 -7.16 20.17 -4.74
C GLU A 391 -7.82 18.92 -4.16
N ASP A 392 -7.07 17.80 -4.17
CA ASP A 392 -7.51 16.50 -3.65
C ASP A 392 -7.18 16.30 -2.16
N ILE A 393 -6.35 17.18 -1.58
CA ILE A 393 -6.08 17.14 -0.15
C ILE A 393 -7.22 17.86 0.56
N GLU A 394 -8.25 17.11 0.85
CA GLU A 394 -9.26 17.58 1.79
C GLU A 394 -8.57 17.97 3.11
N ARG A 395 -8.84 19.18 3.56
CA ARG A 395 -8.31 19.75 4.82
C ARG A 395 -8.27 18.75 5.99
N PRO A 396 -9.25 17.88 6.14
CA PRO A 396 -9.35 16.94 7.24
C PRO A 396 -8.27 15.86 7.28
N ILE A 397 -7.96 15.25 6.15
CA ILE A 397 -6.92 14.21 6.06
C ILE A 397 -5.56 14.81 6.35
N PHE A 398 -5.34 15.98 5.82
CA PHE A 398 -4.14 16.75 6.00
C PHE A 398 -3.91 17.14 7.47
N ILE A 399 -4.92 17.63 8.17
CA ILE A 399 -4.85 17.94 9.59
C ILE A 399 -4.64 16.67 10.42
N ARG A 400 -5.26 15.58 10.03
CA ARG A 400 -5.19 14.32 10.75
C ARG A 400 -3.84 13.64 10.58
N GLU A 401 -3.31 13.57 9.37
CA GLU A 401 -1.95 13.11 9.12
C GLU A 401 -0.94 14.00 9.84
N TYR A 402 -1.19 15.28 9.90
CA TYR A 402 -0.41 16.24 10.67
C TYR A 402 -0.42 15.94 12.16
N TRP A 403 -1.58 15.80 12.78
CA TRP A 403 -1.71 15.47 14.20
C TRP A 403 -1.22 14.05 14.50
N ALA A 404 -1.46 13.13 13.61
CA ALA A 404 -0.99 11.75 13.75
C ALA A 404 0.52 11.65 13.68
N SER A 405 1.13 12.47 12.86
CA SER A 405 2.52 12.23 12.48
C SER A 405 3.54 12.99 13.28
N THR A 406 3.22 14.14 13.83
CA THR A 406 4.31 15.00 14.28
C THR A 406 4.18 15.55 15.67
N CYS A 407 2.99 15.90 16.14
CA CYS A 407 2.92 16.83 17.27
C CYS A 407 3.87 18.05 17.14
N VAL A 408 4.52 18.24 16.02
CA VAL A 408 5.69 19.15 15.89
C VAL A 408 5.70 20.02 14.63
N THR A 409 5.04 19.62 13.53
CA THR A 409 5.21 20.40 12.29
C THR A 409 3.89 20.60 11.57
N GLY A 410 3.64 21.81 11.13
CA GLY A 410 2.43 22.23 10.42
C GLY A 410 2.12 21.45 9.17
N PRO A 411 0.93 21.66 8.62
CA PRO A 411 0.52 21.04 7.37
C PRO A 411 1.56 21.33 6.29
N SER A 412 2.20 20.27 5.82
CA SER A 412 3.16 20.37 4.74
C SER A 412 2.51 19.87 3.47
N PRO A 413 2.15 20.76 2.57
CA PRO A 413 1.66 20.36 1.28
C PRO A 413 2.74 19.63 0.48
N TRP A 414 2.32 18.82 -0.46
CA TRP A 414 3.20 18.16 -1.41
C TRP A 414 3.75 19.19 -2.43
N GLU A 415 5.02 19.08 -2.75
CA GLU A 415 5.70 19.95 -3.70
C GLU A 415 6.49 19.09 -4.68
N MET A 416 6.33 19.35 -5.98
CA MET A 416 7.20 18.76 -6.98
C MET A 416 8.53 19.51 -7.00
N VAL A 417 9.63 18.78 -6.88
CA VAL A 417 10.99 19.29 -6.91
C VAL A 417 11.78 18.53 -7.95
N THR A 418 12.43 19.26 -8.85
CA THR A 418 13.39 18.70 -9.80
C THR A 418 14.78 18.72 -9.16
N PHE A 419 15.36 17.56 -8.96
CA PHE A 419 16.72 17.42 -8.46
C PHE A 419 17.73 17.44 -9.62
N PRO A 420 19.01 17.76 -9.36
CA PRO A 420 20.06 17.52 -10.34
C PRO A 420 20.05 16.04 -10.79
N ALA A 421 20.11 15.79 -12.09
CA ALA A 421 20.15 14.43 -12.64
C ALA A 421 21.38 13.64 -12.15
N THR A 422 22.37 14.32 -11.58
CA THR A 422 23.55 13.73 -10.94
C THR A 422 23.32 13.34 -9.47
N GLU A 423 22.14 13.60 -8.92
CA GLU A 423 21.81 13.28 -7.52
C GLU A 423 20.60 12.37 -7.38
N ARG A 424 19.66 12.40 -8.34
CA ARG A 424 18.44 11.60 -8.33
C ARG A 424 18.06 11.11 -9.72
N CYS A 425 17.62 9.86 -9.79
CA CYS A 425 17.19 9.18 -11.01
C CYS A 425 16.18 8.08 -10.67
N GLY A 426 14.91 8.37 -10.85
CA GLY A 426 13.82 7.44 -10.65
C GLY A 426 13.64 6.88 -9.25
N ILE A 427 12.79 5.86 -9.15
CA ILE A 427 12.40 5.24 -7.88
C ILE A 427 13.58 4.58 -7.17
N LEU A 428 14.54 4.02 -7.90
CA LEU A 428 15.69 3.33 -7.30
C LEU A 428 16.62 4.27 -6.52
N THR A 429 16.48 5.57 -6.70
CA THR A 429 17.19 6.57 -5.92
C THR A 429 16.29 7.29 -4.90
N GLN A 430 14.99 6.97 -4.84
CA GLN A 430 14.12 7.52 -3.82
C GLN A 430 14.53 7.03 -2.42
N PRO A 431 14.50 7.90 -1.40
CA PRO A 431 14.87 7.50 -0.05
C PRO A 431 14.09 6.29 0.48
N SER A 432 12.79 6.19 0.17
CA SER A 432 11.96 5.04 0.59
C SER A 432 12.49 3.72 0.03
N TRP A 433 12.87 3.67 -1.25
CA TRP A 433 13.43 2.47 -1.85
C TRP A 433 14.81 2.13 -1.27
N LEU A 434 15.69 3.12 -1.15
CA LEU A 434 17.04 2.95 -0.60
C LEU A 434 17.03 2.46 0.85
N ILE A 435 16.08 2.95 1.67
CA ILE A 435 15.91 2.52 3.07
C ILE A 435 15.32 1.11 3.12
N ALA A 436 14.29 0.81 2.33
CA ALA A 436 13.68 -0.52 2.28
C ALA A 436 14.68 -1.62 1.91
N HIS A 437 15.73 -1.26 1.14
CA HIS A 437 16.81 -2.14 0.71
C HIS A 437 18.14 -1.83 1.41
N SER A 438 18.08 -1.53 2.70
CA SER A 438 19.24 -1.35 3.59
C SER A 438 18.99 -2.09 4.90
N ASP A 439 20.03 -2.23 5.72
CA ASP A 439 19.86 -2.80 7.05
C ASP A 439 19.78 -1.73 8.17
N ALA A 440 19.94 -2.16 9.42
CA ALA A 440 19.82 -1.31 10.59
C ALA A 440 20.91 -0.23 10.65
N MET A 441 22.12 -0.54 10.22
CA MET A 441 23.29 0.31 10.46
C MET A 441 23.89 0.89 9.18
N GLU A 442 23.72 0.20 8.05
CA GLU A 442 24.41 0.55 6.83
C GLU A 442 23.64 0.17 5.56
N ASN A 443 24.21 0.45 4.41
CA ASN A 443 23.71 0.00 3.12
C ASN A 443 23.74 -1.53 3.00
N HIS A 444 22.90 -2.05 2.12
CA HIS A 444 22.90 -3.48 1.82
C HIS A 444 22.95 -3.70 0.30
N ALA A 445 24.17 -3.66 -0.25
CA ALA A 445 24.38 -3.81 -1.70
C ALA A 445 23.80 -5.12 -2.23
N VAL A 446 23.91 -6.22 -1.47
CA VAL A 446 23.35 -7.52 -1.86
C VAL A 446 21.82 -7.43 -2.05
N PHE A 447 21.07 -6.80 -1.12
CA PHE A 447 19.62 -6.66 -1.24
C PHE A 447 19.22 -5.81 -2.44
N ARG A 448 19.91 -4.69 -2.67
CA ARG A 448 19.70 -3.83 -3.84
C ARG A 448 19.96 -4.58 -5.14
N GLY A 449 21.10 -5.26 -5.21
CA GLY A 449 21.48 -6.02 -6.39
C GLY A 449 20.59 -7.23 -6.65
N ARG A 450 20.17 -7.94 -5.59
CA ARG A 450 19.21 -9.04 -5.69
C ARG A 450 17.87 -8.55 -6.23
N TRP A 451 17.38 -7.42 -5.73
CA TRP A 451 16.12 -6.83 -6.21
C TRP A 451 16.20 -6.52 -7.71
N ILE A 452 17.28 -5.84 -8.16
CA ILE A 452 17.49 -5.55 -9.58
C ILE A 452 17.54 -6.84 -10.41
N ARG A 453 18.27 -7.84 -9.91
CA ARG A 453 18.39 -9.14 -10.59
C ARG A 453 17.06 -9.83 -10.76
N GLU A 454 16.24 -9.88 -9.70
CA GLU A 454 14.98 -10.60 -9.71
C GLU A 454 13.85 -9.80 -10.40
N ARG A 455 13.82 -8.48 -10.20
CA ARG A 455 12.69 -7.64 -10.62
C ARG A 455 12.86 -6.96 -11.97
N LEU A 456 14.07 -6.60 -12.34
CA LEU A 456 14.33 -5.94 -13.62
C LEU A 456 14.97 -6.88 -14.65
N LEU A 457 15.82 -7.80 -14.22
CA LEU A 457 16.49 -8.74 -15.12
C LEU A 457 15.82 -10.12 -15.17
N GLY A 458 14.83 -10.40 -14.32
CA GLY A 458 14.06 -11.65 -14.33
C GLY A 458 14.84 -12.90 -13.93
N GLY A 459 16.03 -12.74 -13.36
CA GLY A 459 16.88 -13.83 -12.90
C GLY A 459 16.53 -14.26 -11.47
N GLY A 460 16.54 -15.55 -11.19
CA GLY A 460 16.37 -16.08 -9.83
C GLY A 460 17.69 -16.07 -9.04
N VAL A 461 17.60 -15.75 -7.76
CA VAL A 461 18.70 -15.89 -6.80
C VAL A 461 18.31 -16.95 -5.77
N PRO A 462 19.09 -18.04 -5.65
CA PRO A 462 18.80 -19.07 -4.66
C PRO A 462 18.77 -18.52 -3.23
N GLU A 463 18.05 -19.20 -2.34
CA GLU A 463 18.12 -18.93 -0.91
C GLU A 463 19.50 -19.29 -0.36
N VAL A 464 19.90 -18.54 0.68
CA VAL A 464 21.18 -18.80 1.36
C VAL A 464 21.09 -20.14 2.08
N PRO A 465 22.00 -21.09 1.86
CA PRO A 465 22.02 -22.34 2.61
C PRO A 465 22.21 -22.08 4.11
N ILE A 466 21.54 -22.83 4.97
CA ILE A 466 21.63 -22.70 6.45
C ILE A 466 23.07 -22.85 6.96
N THR A 467 23.91 -23.53 6.21
CA THR A 467 25.31 -23.79 6.56
C THR A 467 26.27 -22.63 6.25
N VAL A 468 25.78 -21.56 5.67
CA VAL A 468 26.60 -20.40 5.29
C VAL A 468 26.46 -19.32 6.35
N ASP A 469 27.59 -18.90 6.92
CA ASP A 469 27.65 -17.67 7.72
C ASP A 469 27.64 -16.47 6.77
N ALA A 470 26.52 -15.74 6.77
CA ALA A 470 26.26 -14.62 5.86
C ALA A 470 26.66 -13.26 6.46
N VAL A 471 27.56 -13.25 7.46
CA VAL A 471 28.00 -12.04 8.14
C VAL A 471 29.23 -11.45 7.46
N LEU A 472 29.18 -10.13 7.15
CA LEU A 472 30.36 -9.41 6.68
C LEU A 472 31.37 -9.22 7.83
N PRO A 473 32.68 -9.09 7.48
CA PRO A 473 33.71 -8.80 8.49
C PRO A 473 33.39 -7.56 9.32
N ASP A 474 33.59 -7.65 10.63
CA ASP A 474 33.45 -6.53 11.57
C ASP A 474 34.64 -5.57 11.43
N GLU A 475 34.63 -4.84 10.36
CA GLU A 475 35.65 -3.83 10.01
C GLU A 475 34.95 -2.47 9.72
N PRO A 476 34.35 -1.86 10.74
CA PRO A 476 33.42 -0.73 10.53
C PRO A 476 34.07 0.52 9.93
N LYS A 477 35.39 0.65 9.95
CA LYS A 477 36.11 1.77 9.35
C LYS A 477 36.42 1.56 7.86
N ASN A 478 36.29 0.34 7.36
CA ASN A 478 36.50 0.04 5.95
C ASN A 478 35.23 0.25 5.14
N SER A 479 35.40 0.59 3.85
CA SER A 479 34.25 0.74 2.95
C SER A 479 33.46 -0.57 2.82
N LEU A 480 32.14 -0.49 2.56
CA LEU A 480 31.30 -1.67 2.35
C LEU A 480 31.88 -2.58 1.23
N ARG A 481 32.33 -2.00 0.13
CA ARG A 481 32.96 -2.74 -0.97
C ARG A 481 34.19 -3.53 -0.49
N HIS A 482 35.03 -2.96 0.36
CA HIS A 482 36.17 -3.69 0.94
C HIS A 482 35.73 -4.88 1.80
N ARG A 483 34.74 -4.67 2.65
CA ARG A 483 34.22 -5.74 3.53
C ARG A 483 33.50 -6.84 2.76
N MET A 484 32.91 -6.53 1.62
CA MET A 484 32.29 -7.50 0.72
C MET A 484 33.28 -8.35 -0.07
N ARG A 485 34.62 -8.23 0.15
CA ARG A 485 35.62 -9.12 -0.48
C ARG A 485 35.36 -10.61 -0.18
N VAL A 486 34.75 -10.91 0.97
CA VAL A 486 34.41 -12.28 1.35
C VAL A 486 33.35 -12.92 0.46
N THR A 487 32.50 -12.12 -0.16
CA THR A 487 31.49 -12.61 -1.11
C THR A 487 32.10 -13.06 -2.44
N GLN A 488 33.37 -12.73 -2.70
CA GLN A 488 34.14 -13.17 -3.87
C GLN A 488 34.74 -14.55 -3.69
N GLU A 489 34.71 -15.11 -2.48
CA GLU A 489 35.19 -16.46 -2.23
C GLU A 489 34.39 -17.50 -3.01
N LYS A 490 35.05 -18.61 -3.39
CA LYS A 490 34.53 -19.61 -4.34
C LYS A 490 33.10 -20.10 -3.98
N MET A 491 32.81 -20.25 -2.70
CA MET A 491 31.48 -20.71 -2.24
C MET A 491 30.41 -19.62 -2.41
N CYS A 492 30.75 -18.36 -2.16
CA CYS A 492 29.83 -17.23 -2.15
C CYS A 492 29.67 -16.62 -3.56
N SER A 493 30.75 -16.56 -4.33
CA SER A 493 30.80 -15.88 -5.63
C SER A 493 29.78 -16.41 -6.63
N ARG A 494 29.41 -17.68 -6.54
CA ARG A 494 28.41 -18.30 -7.45
C ARG A 494 27.07 -17.52 -7.50
N CYS A 495 26.63 -16.96 -6.36
CA CYS A 495 25.43 -16.12 -6.29
C CYS A 495 25.81 -14.63 -6.34
N HIS A 496 26.81 -14.22 -5.56
CA HIS A 496 27.16 -12.83 -5.34
C HIS A 496 27.67 -12.12 -6.60
N GLN A 497 28.40 -12.80 -7.49
CA GLN A 497 28.83 -12.23 -8.77
C GLN A 497 27.68 -11.67 -9.64
N LYS A 498 26.44 -12.15 -9.43
CA LYS A 498 25.27 -11.71 -10.19
C LYS A 498 24.44 -10.64 -9.46
N MET A 499 24.75 -10.35 -8.20
CA MET A 499 24.00 -9.43 -7.35
C MET A 499 24.85 -8.23 -6.93
N ASP A 500 26.02 -8.48 -6.35
CA ASP A 500 26.85 -7.44 -5.75
C ASP A 500 27.21 -6.32 -6.75
N PRO A 501 27.61 -6.64 -8.00
CA PRO A 501 27.94 -5.61 -8.99
C PRO A 501 26.73 -4.74 -9.40
N LEU A 502 25.49 -5.21 -9.18
CA LEU A 502 24.27 -4.45 -9.44
C LEU A 502 23.90 -3.54 -8.25
N GLY A 503 24.26 -3.90 -7.04
CA GLY A 503 23.91 -3.14 -5.84
C GLY A 503 24.98 -2.14 -5.40
N LEU A 504 26.26 -2.42 -5.65
CA LEU A 504 27.37 -1.54 -5.30
C LEU A 504 27.32 -0.16 -5.95
N PRO A 505 26.79 0.06 -7.16
CA PRO A 505 26.62 1.39 -7.72
C PRO A 505 25.83 2.33 -6.82
N PHE A 506 24.91 1.82 -6.00
CA PHE A 506 24.10 2.61 -5.08
C PHE A 506 24.84 3.02 -3.80
N GLU A 507 26.13 2.75 -3.66
CA GLU A 507 26.97 3.30 -2.59
C GLU A 507 27.11 4.83 -2.67
N MET A 508 26.70 5.45 -3.76
CA MET A 508 26.50 6.89 -3.87
C MET A 508 25.53 7.45 -2.84
N PHE A 509 24.69 6.61 -2.25
CA PHE A 509 23.70 6.95 -1.24
C PHE A 509 23.99 6.21 0.06
N ASN A 510 23.66 6.82 1.18
CA ASN A 510 23.76 6.15 2.46
C ASN A 510 22.48 5.37 2.82
N HIS A 511 22.50 4.68 3.95
CA HIS A 511 21.41 3.80 4.42
C HIS A 511 20.10 4.52 4.81
N VAL A 512 20.07 5.85 4.81
CA VAL A 512 18.86 6.67 4.96
C VAL A 512 18.47 7.39 3.66
N GLY A 513 19.06 6.99 2.54
CA GLY A 513 18.72 7.50 1.22
C GLY A 513 19.26 8.89 0.90
N LYS A 514 20.20 9.42 1.67
CA LYS A 514 20.87 10.69 1.36
C LYS A 514 21.99 10.45 0.34
N PHE A 515 22.08 11.33 -0.66
CA PHE A 515 23.22 11.37 -1.54
C PHE A 515 24.48 11.76 -0.75
N ARG A 516 25.57 11.01 -0.89
CA ARG A 516 26.77 11.18 -0.10
C ARG A 516 27.52 12.45 -0.49
N LYS A 517 28.17 13.07 0.49
CA LYS A 517 28.89 14.33 0.28
C LYS A 517 30.13 14.14 -0.60
N ILE A 518 30.41 15.15 -1.40
CA ILE A 518 31.66 15.22 -2.18
C ILE A 518 32.72 15.96 -1.33
N LYS A 519 33.87 15.30 -1.15
CA LYS A 519 35.05 15.88 -0.50
C LYS A 519 36.25 15.73 -1.42
N ASN A 520 36.94 16.82 -1.68
CA ASN A 520 38.09 16.84 -2.61
C ASN A 520 37.78 16.21 -3.99
N GLY A 521 36.58 16.51 -4.54
CA GLY A 521 36.16 16.00 -5.85
C GLY A 521 35.71 14.53 -5.88
N LYS A 522 35.68 13.82 -4.74
CA LYS A 522 35.22 12.43 -4.63
C LYS A 522 34.12 12.30 -3.60
N GLN A 523 33.15 11.45 -3.86
CA GLN A 523 32.19 11.05 -2.82
C GLN A 523 32.90 10.24 -1.74
N VAL A 524 32.46 10.44 -0.49
CA VAL A 524 33.01 9.71 0.66
C VAL A 524 31.88 9.11 1.50
N ASP A 525 32.17 7.96 2.10
CA ASP A 525 31.28 7.32 3.07
C ASP A 525 31.31 8.05 4.44
N GLU A 526 30.61 7.55 5.41
CA GLU A 526 30.50 8.12 6.76
C GLU A 526 31.82 8.06 7.55
N HIS A 527 32.77 7.24 7.12
CA HIS A 527 34.10 7.09 7.71
C HIS A 527 35.17 7.89 6.94
N GLY A 528 34.78 8.52 5.80
CA GLY A 528 35.68 9.27 4.94
C GLY A 528 36.41 8.44 3.87
N ASN A 529 36.03 7.18 3.69
CA ASN A 529 36.58 6.38 2.61
C ASN A 529 35.99 6.85 1.26
N PRO A 530 36.81 6.90 0.20
CA PRO A 530 36.30 7.17 -1.14
C PRO A 530 35.25 6.11 -1.55
N VAL A 531 34.16 6.57 -2.12
CA VAL A 531 33.12 5.70 -2.69
C VAL A 531 33.55 5.28 -4.09
N ASP A 532 33.58 3.98 -4.32
CA ASP A 532 33.67 3.37 -5.65
C ASP A 532 32.27 2.89 -6.04
N ALA A 533 31.59 3.65 -6.90
CA ALA A 533 30.24 3.38 -7.38
C ALA A 533 30.19 2.55 -8.68
N SER A 534 31.33 2.01 -9.13
CA SER A 534 31.36 1.16 -10.32
C SER A 534 30.61 -0.16 -10.10
N GLY A 535 30.07 -0.71 -11.16
CA GLY A 535 29.36 -1.98 -11.14
C GLY A 535 29.44 -2.72 -12.46
N GLU A 536 28.65 -3.77 -12.59
CA GLU A 536 28.60 -4.57 -13.80
C GLU A 536 27.27 -5.32 -13.90
N ILE A 537 26.68 -5.34 -15.09
CA ILE A 537 25.56 -6.22 -15.41
C ILE A 537 26.17 -7.50 -16.00
N ILE A 538 25.86 -8.65 -15.39
CA ILE A 538 26.41 -9.94 -15.80
C ILE A 538 25.28 -10.94 -16.01
N ALA A 539 25.30 -11.63 -17.14
CA ALA A 539 24.35 -12.69 -17.47
C ALA A 539 22.88 -12.24 -17.26
N SER A 540 22.55 -11.08 -17.82
CA SER A 540 21.20 -10.50 -17.76
C SER A 540 20.15 -11.32 -18.49
N GLY A 541 20.58 -12.11 -19.48
CA GLY A 541 19.71 -12.77 -20.46
C GLY A 541 19.48 -11.92 -21.72
N ALA A 542 20.07 -10.72 -21.79
CA ALA A 542 20.07 -9.82 -22.92
C ALA A 542 21.49 -9.25 -23.07
N GLU A 543 22.25 -9.75 -24.06
CA GLU A 543 23.69 -9.47 -24.21
C GLU A 543 23.98 -7.97 -24.30
N GLU A 544 23.06 -7.18 -24.87
CA GLU A 544 23.19 -5.74 -25.01
C GLU A 544 23.18 -4.98 -23.67
N LEU A 545 22.68 -5.63 -22.60
CA LEU A 545 22.70 -5.06 -21.25
C LEU A 545 23.99 -5.34 -20.51
N ASP A 546 24.65 -6.49 -20.80
CA ASP A 546 25.81 -6.94 -20.03
C ASP A 546 27.00 -5.98 -20.21
N GLY A 547 27.75 -5.80 -19.15
CA GLY A 547 28.97 -4.98 -19.14
C GLY A 547 29.06 -4.04 -17.94
N LYS A 548 30.21 -3.37 -17.87
CA LYS A 548 30.55 -2.45 -16.77
C LYS A 548 29.69 -1.18 -16.81
N VAL A 549 29.41 -0.64 -15.65
CA VAL A 549 28.76 0.65 -15.43
C VAL A 549 29.59 1.49 -14.47
N GLU A 550 29.62 2.80 -14.67
CA GLU A 550 30.40 3.72 -13.86
C GLU A 550 29.72 4.01 -12.51
N ASP A 551 28.38 4.08 -12.51
CA ASP A 551 27.59 4.42 -11.34
C ASP A 551 26.13 3.93 -11.43
N ALA A 552 25.32 4.27 -10.41
CA ALA A 552 23.91 3.90 -10.36
C ALA A 552 23.08 4.56 -11.47
N PHE A 553 23.45 5.74 -11.92
CA PHE A 553 22.69 6.47 -12.94
C PHE A 553 22.87 5.82 -14.31
N GLU A 554 24.11 5.45 -14.67
CA GLU A 554 24.37 4.70 -15.90
C GLU A 554 23.65 3.34 -15.87
N LEU A 555 23.73 2.61 -14.74
CA LEU A 555 23.02 1.35 -14.56
C LEU A 555 21.52 1.52 -14.80
N ILE A 556 20.90 2.50 -14.15
CA ILE A 556 19.46 2.76 -14.26
C ILE A 556 19.07 3.13 -15.70
N HIS A 557 19.80 4.04 -16.34
CA HIS A 557 19.51 4.44 -17.71
C HIS A 557 19.67 3.30 -18.73
N ARG A 558 20.63 2.40 -18.50
CA ARG A 558 20.83 1.21 -19.34
C ARG A 558 19.64 0.25 -19.18
N LEU A 559 19.23 -0.01 -17.94
CA LEU A 559 18.06 -0.85 -17.65
C LEU A 559 16.75 -0.26 -18.20
N ALA A 560 16.55 1.05 -18.08
CA ALA A 560 15.33 1.73 -18.51
C ALA A 560 15.12 1.73 -20.03
N LYS A 561 16.16 1.50 -20.82
CA LYS A 561 16.09 1.42 -22.29
C LYS A 561 15.89 0.00 -22.82
N SER A 562 15.89 -0.99 -21.96
CA SER A 562 15.89 -2.38 -22.38
C SER A 562 14.49 -2.95 -22.57
N GLU A 563 14.22 -3.50 -23.72
CA GLU A 563 13.00 -4.26 -23.99
C GLU A 563 12.90 -5.51 -23.08
N HIS A 564 14.03 -6.14 -22.75
CA HIS A 564 14.05 -7.26 -21.81
C HIS A 564 13.50 -6.84 -20.45
N VAL A 565 13.88 -5.68 -19.95
CA VAL A 565 13.38 -5.14 -18.66
C VAL A 565 11.88 -4.86 -18.76
N GLU A 566 11.37 -4.33 -19.87
CA GLU A 566 9.93 -4.18 -20.09
C GLU A 566 9.19 -5.51 -20.06
N GLN A 567 9.73 -6.54 -20.71
CA GLN A 567 9.15 -7.88 -20.72
C GLN A 567 9.11 -8.48 -19.30
N VAL A 568 10.16 -8.29 -18.51
CA VAL A 568 10.19 -8.72 -17.11
C VAL A 568 9.17 -7.96 -16.27
N PHE A 569 9.03 -6.65 -16.47
CA PHE A 569 8.00 -5.84 -15.83
C PHE A 569 6.59 -6.35 -16.16
N VAL A 570 6.30 -6.64 -17.42
CA VAL A 570 5.01 -7.20 -17.87
C VAL A 570 4.75 -8.57 -17.21
N ARG A 571 5.77 -9.41 -17.06
CA ARG A 571 5.64 -10.69 -16.32
C ARG A 571 5.24 -10.48 -14.86
N HIS A 572 5.84 -9.50 -14.16
CA HIS A 572 5.46 -9.17 -12.79
C HIS A 572 4.03 -8.59 -12.72
N ALA A 573 3.64 -7.76 -13.68
CA ALA A 573 2.25 -7.29 -13.80
C ALA A 573 1.28 -8.47 -14.00
N PHE A 574 1.61 -9.41 -14.90
CA PHE A 574 0.83 -10.62 -15.09
C PHE A 574 0.66 -11.38 -13.77
N ARG A 575 1.75 -11.67 -13.06
CA ARG A 575 1.73 -12.40 -11.79
C ARG A 575 0.84 -11.73 -10.76
N TYR A 576 0.90 -10.40 -10.68
CA TYR A 576 0.10 -9.63 -9.74
C TYR A 576 -1.40 -9.70 -10.04
N TRP A 577 -1.80 -9.50 -11.31
CA TRP A 577 -3.22 -9.50 -11.67
C TRP A 577 -3.80 -10.91 -11.80
N MET A 578 -3.00 -11.90 -12.16
CA MET A 578 -3.44 -13.31 -12.22
C MET A 578 -3.35 -14.03 -10.86
N GLY A 579 -2.62 -13.48 -9.89
CA GLY A 579 -2.39 -14.08 -8.58
C GLY A 579 -1.63 -15.41 -8.65
N ARG A 580 -0.84 -15.63 -9.68
CA ARG A 580 -0.04 -16.85 -9.92
C ARG A 580 1.11 -16.61 -10.87
N ASN A 581 2.09 -17.49 -10.85
CA ASN A 581 3.15 -17.49 -11.86
C ASN A 581 2.59 -17.83 -13.25
N GLU A 582 3.27 -17.32 -14.26
CA GLU A 582 3.04 -17.68 -15.66
C GLU A 582 3.46 -19.12 -15.95
N THR A 583 2.78 -19.72 -16.90
CA THR A 583 3.12 -21.00 -17.51
C THR A 583 3.38 -20.81 -19.00
N MET A 584 3.88 -21.84 -19.69
CA MET A 584 4.07 -21.77 -21.14
C MET A 584 2.77 -21.46 -21.90
N ASN A 585 1.62 -21.84 -21.34
CA ASN A 585 0.31 -21.57 -21.93
C ASN A 585 -0.07 -20.07 -21.86
N ASP A 586 0.57 -19.30 -21.01
CA ASP A 586 0.32 -17.86 -20.86
C ASP A 586 1.17 -17.00 -21.82
N ALA A 587 2.07 -17.61 -22.60
CA ALA A 587 2.91 -16.88 -23.54
C ALA A 587 2.14 -15.98 -24.53
N PRO A 588 0.98 -16.38 -25.09
CA PRO A 588 0.18 -15.48 -25.92
C PRO A 588 -0.33 -14.26 -25.16
N THR A 589 -0.76 -14.43 -23.89
CA THR A 589 -1.20 -13.33 -23.01
C THR A 589 -0.07 -12.35 -22.74
N LEU A 590 1.12 -12.86 -22.38
CA LEU A 590 2.29 -12.02 -22.10
C LEU A 590 2.73 -11.21 -23.33
N LYS A 591 2.78 -11.86 -24.51
CA LYS A 591 3.10 -11.18 -25.78
C LYS A 591 2.08 -10.09 -26.12
N ALA A 592 0.78 -10.39 -25.98
CA ALA A 592 -0.28 -9.43 -26.25
C ALA A 592 -0.23 -8.24 -25.27
N ALA A 593 0.03 -8.51 -23.99
CA ALA A 593 0.13 -7.50 -22.95
C ALA A 593 1.36 -6.59 -23.16
N HIS A 594 2.52 -7.14 -23.50
CA HIS A 594 3.73 -6.37 -23.84
C HIS A 594 3.49 -5.51 -25.10
N LYS A 595 2.90 -6.11 -26.15
CA LYS A 595 2.55 -5.36 -27.36
C LYS A 595 1.57 -4.22 -27.05
N ALA A 596 0.53 -4.45 -26.25
CA ALA A 596 -0.41 -3.41 -25.85
C ALA A 596 0.29 -2.27 -25.09
N TYR A 597 1.23 -2.59 -24.22
CA TYR A 597 2.06 -1.61 -23.51
C TYR A 597 2.86 -0.76 -24.50
N GLN A 598 3.60 -1.37 -25.42
CA GLN A 598 4.43 -0.68 -26.41
C GLN A 598 3.62 0.14 -27.42
N ASP A 599 2.59 -0.44 -28.04
CA ASP A 599 1.76 0.22 -29.05
C ASP A 599 1.03 1.47 -28.50
N ASN A 600 0.83 1.54 -27.19
CA ASN A 600 0.22 2.68 -26.49
C ASN A 600 1.26 3.55 -25.76
N GLY A 601 2.50 3.57 -26.24
CA GLY A 601 3.53 4.46 -25.73
C GLY A 601 3.91 4.21 -24.27
N GLY A 602 3.99 2.96 -23.84
CA GLY A 602 4.34 2.56 -22.49
C GLY A 602 3.23 2.81 -21.46
N SER A 603 1.96 2.66 -21.88
CA SER A 603 0.78 2.88 -21.05
C SER A 603 0.52 1.72 -20.09
N MET A 604 0.51 2.00 -18.79
CA MET A 604 0.11 1.04 -17.76
C MET A 604 -1.38 0.68 -17.86
N LYS A 605 -2.19 1.62 -18.27
CA LYS A 605 -3.63 1.43 -18.49
C LYS A 605 -3.89 0.40 -19.60
N ALA A 606 -3.19 0.54 -20.74
CA ALA A 606 -3.29 -0.41 -21.85
C ALA A 606 -2.80 -1.81 -21.45
N LEU A 607 -1.72 -1.90 -20.68
CA LEU A 607 -1.21 -3.16 -20.13
C LEU A 607 -2.27 -3.86 -19.26
N ILE A 608 -2.86 -3.15 -18.31
CA ILE A 608 -3.87 -3.71 -17.40
C ILE A 608 -5.12 -4.16 -18.17
N ILE A 609 -5.62 -3.35 -19.09
CA ILE A 609 -6.77 -3.71 -19.93
C ILE A 609 -6.48 -4.99 -20.72
N SER A 610 -5.32 -5.10 -21.34
CA SER A 610 -4.90 -6.30 -22.07
C SER A 610 -4.86 -7.54 -21.17
N LEU A 611 -4.31 -7.42 -19.97
CA LEU A 611 -4.25 -8.52 -19.01
C LEU A 611 -5.65 -8.96 -18.57
N LEU A 612 -6.50 -8.03 -18.15
CA LEU A 612 -7.83 -8.33 -17.61
C LEU A 612 -8.85 -8.79 -18.69
N THR A 613 -8.51 -8.64 -19.96
CA THR A 613 -9.32 -9.17 -21.08
C THR A 613 -8.71 -10.41 -21.73
N SER A 614 -7.62 -10.92 -21.20
CA SER A 614 -6.90 -12.08 -21.74
C SER A 614 -7.57 -13.40 -21.39
N ASP A 615 -7.24 -14.46 -22.13
CA ASP A 615 -7.65 -15.82 -21.81
C ASP A 615 -7.21 -16.24 -20.40
N SER A 616 -6.02 -15.84 -19.97
CA SER A 616 -5.49 -16.16 -18.65
C SER A 616 -6.33 -15.57 -17.51
N PHE A 617 -7.03 -14.48 -17.75
CA PHE A 617 -7.96 -13.87 -16.79
C PHE A 617 -9.37 -14.46 -16.90
N LEU A 618 -9.85 -14.67 -18.12
CA LEU A 618 -11.24 -15.03 -18.38
C LEU A 618 -11.58 -16.50 -18.17
N TYR A 619 -10.62 -17.41 -18.32
CA TYR A 619 -10.86 -18.83 -18.32
C TYR A 619 -10.17 -19.57 -17.19
N ARG A 620 -10.81 -20.64 -16.74
CA ARG A 620 -10.24 -21.58 -15.77
C ARG A 620 -10.30 -23.00 -16.35
N LYS A 621 -9.33 -23.82 -15.99
CA LYS A 621 -9.38 -25.25 -16.28
C LYS A 621 -10.03 -25.96 -15.09
N PRO A 622 -11.16 -26.62 -15.27
CA PRO A 622 -11.79 -27.37 -14.19
C PRO A 622 -10.80 -28.39 -13.60
N ALA A 623 -10.86 -28.58 -12.27
CA ALA A 623 -10.09 -29.65 -11.66
C ALA A 623 -10.53 -31.00 -12.27
N GLN A 624 -9.58 -31.78 -12.69
CA GLN A 624 -9.90 -33.18 -13.09
C GLN A 624 -10.39 -33.90 -11.84
N LYS A 625 -11.58 -34.46 -11.92
CA LYS A 625 -12.17 -35.29 -10.85
C LYS A 625 -11.36 -36.57 -10.66
#